data_086346fca00d7a95ff45d20cdfbf312c
#
_entry.id   086346fca00d7a95ff45d20cdfbf312c
#
_cell.length_a   1.000
_cell.length_b   1.000
_cell.length_c   1.000
_cell.angle_alpha   90.00
_cell.angle_beta   90.00
_cell.angle_gamma   90.00
#
_symmetry.space_group_name_H-M   'P 1'
#
loop_
_entity.id
_entity.type
_entity.pdbx_description
1 polymer ?
#
loop_
_entity_poly.entity_id
_entity_poly.type
_entity_poly.pdbx_seq_one_letter_code
_entity_poly.pdbx_strand_id
1 'polypeptide(L)'
;MKRRCALAVISTAFVWLWIPFPVSNAVAQSAADLEGVKEASKNFYAALAVIDNGEAMEKVWAHTPYVTYVGPRHTSVLVGWDAQKKYWPEANALFTQRSATLSDQHIHVNGNLAWEMGQETGEQKMKDGRSPKLDYLVTNVYEKIDGKWLIVSHHVQPKPQ
;
A
#
# COMPACT_ATOMS: atom_id res chain seq x y z
N MET A 1 -40.37 -10.45 -80.72
CA MET A 1 -39.19 -10.94 -79.98
C MET A 1 -39.01 -10.06 -78.75
N LYS A 2 -39.42 -10.54 -77.57
CA LYS A 2 -39.27 -9.81 -76.28
C LYS A 2 -38.12 -10.44 -75.52
N ARG A 3 -37.01 -9.66 -75.35
CA ARG A 3 -35.87 -10.08 -74.50
C ARG A 3 -36.18 -9.68 -73.05
N ARG A 4 -36.22 -10.68 -72.18
CA ARG A 4 -36.32 -10.49 -70.72
C ARG A 4 -34.91 -10.39 -70.16
N CYS A 5 -34.55 -9.24 -69.59
CA CYS A 5 -33.34 -9.10 -68.77
C CYS A 5 -33.64 -9.61 -67.38
N ALA A 6 -32.89 -10.62 -66.90
CA ALA A 6 -32.91 -11.07 -65.52
C ALA A 6 -31.87 -10.24 -64.71
N LEU A 7 -32.32 -9.52 -63.72
CA LEU A 7 -31.46 -8.89 -62.70
C LEU A 7 -31.07 -9.94 -61.65
N ALA A 8 -29.79 -10.22 -61.56
CA ALA A 8 -29.23 -11.01 -60.45
C ALA A 8 -29.01 -10.11 -59.24
N VAL A 9 -29.72 -10.38 -58.16
CA VAL A 9 -29.50 -9.74 -56.87
C VAL A 9 -28.41 -10.51 -56.13
N ILE A 10 -27.24 -9.89 -55.95
CA ILE A 10 -26.15 -10.44 -55.15
C ILE A 10 -26.39 -10.01 -53.69
N SER A 11 -26.86 -10.93 -52.84
CA SER A 11 -26.96 -10.72 -51.39
C SER A 11 -25.60 -10.94 -50.76
N THR A 12 -24.91 -9.88 -50.34
CA THR A 12 -23.73 -9.94 -49.53
C THR A 12 -24.12 -10.18 -48.06
N ALA A 13 -23.91 -11.39 -47.57
CA ALA A 13 -24.08 -11.71 -46.16
C ALA A 13 -22.89 -11.16 -45.37
N PHE A 14 -23.13 -10.16 -44.54
CA PHE A 14 -22.15 -9.66 -43.57
C PHE A 14 -22.09 -10.65 -42.41
N VAL A 15 -20.99 -11.43 -42.32
CA VAL A 15 -20.70 -12.27 -41.17
C VAL A 15 -20.02 -11.39 -40.10
N TRP A 16 -20.75 -11.07 -39.04
CA TRP A 16 -20.17 -10.43 -37.88
C TRP A 16 -19.33 -11.46 -37.13
N LEU A 17 -17.99 -11.37 -37.27
CA LEU A 17 -17.08 -12.08 -36.38
C LEU A 17 -17.16 -11.45 -34.97
N TRP A 18 -17.81 -12.13 -34.07
CA TRP A 18 -17.69 -11.85 -32.65
C TRP A 18 -16.28 -12.25 -32.20
N ILE A 19 -15.37 -11.29 -32.06
CA ILE A 19 -14.09 -11.48 -31.40
C ILE A 19 -14.37 -11.36 -29.91
N PRO A 20 -14.25 -12.43 -29.12
CA PRO A 20 -14.37 -12.30 -27.68
C PRO A 20 -13.17 -11.48 -27.19
N PHE A 21 -13.41 -10.24 -26.75
CA PHE A 21 -12.41 -9.51 -25.99
C PHE A 21 -12.08 -10.31 -24.74
N PRO A 22 -10.78 -10.58 -24.42
CA PRO A 22 -10.43 -11.18 -23.17
C PRO A 22 -10.92 -10.25 -22.06
N VAL A 23 -11.94 -10.69 -21.33
CA VAL A 23 -12.33 -10.03 -20.09
C VAL A 23 -11.13 -10.23 -19.17
N SER A 24 -10.40 -9.14 -18.87
CA SER A 24 -9.37 -9.18 -17.85
C SER A 24 -10.04 -9.71 -16.57
N ASN A 25 -9.69 -10.93 -16.16
CA ASN A 25 -10.10 -11.44 -14.87
C ASN A 25 -9.51 -10.50 -13.83
N ALA A 26 -10.32 -9.57 -13.33
CA ALA A 26 -9.98 -8.82 -12.14
C ALA A 26 -9.68 -9.89 -11.08
N VAL A 27 -8.42 -9.98 -10.65
CA VAL A 27 -8.03 -10.91 -9.60
C VAL A 27 -8.83 -10.52 -8.37
N ALA A 28 -9.82 -11.33 -8.03
CA ALA A 28 -10.65 -11.07 -6.86
C ALA A 28 -9.75 -11.06 -5.63
N GLN A 29 -9.90 -10.05 -4.80
CA GLN A 29 -9.24 -9.97 -3.51
C GLN A 29 -9.52 -11.25 -2.72
N SER A 30 -8.47 -12.01 -2.38
CA SER A 30 -8.65 -13.21 -1.57
C SER A 30 -8.85 -12.81 -0.09
N ALA A 31 -9.72 -13.53 0.62
CA ALA A 31 -9.92 -13.30 2.06
C ALA A 31 -8.62 -13.53 2.84
N ALA A 32 -7.82 -14.52 2.44
CA ALA A 32 -6.54 -14.81 3.05
C ALA A 32 -5.51 -13.68 2.86
N ASP A 33 -5.49 -13.06 1.68
CA ASP A 33 -4.60 -11.94 1.42
C ASP A 33 -5.04 -10.68 2.18
N LEU A 34 -6.33 -10.43 2.28
CA LEU A 34 -6.85 -9.33 3.10
C LEU A 34 -6.43 -9.48 4.58
N GLU A 35 -6.59 -10.68 5.16
CA GLU A 35 -6.15 -10.94 6.54
C GLU A 35 -4.62 -10.85 6.66
N GLY A 36 -3.86 -11.30 5.66
CA GLY A 36 -2.42 -11.15 5.63
C GLY A 36 -1.96 -9.69 5.65
N VAL A 37 -2.63 -8.80 4.92
CA VAL A 37 -2.35 -7.35 4.94
C VAL A 37 -2.73 -6.73 6.28
N LYS A 38 -3.86 -7.10 6.87
CA LYS A 38 -4.25 -6.64 8.22
C LYS A 38 -3.21 -7.03 9.28
N GLU A 39 -2.70 -8.25 9.21
CA GLU A 39 -1.64 -8.71 10.13
C GLU A 39 -0.33 -7.97 9.88
N ALA A 40 0.05 -7.71 8.62
CA ALA A 40 1.23 -6.90 8.30
C ALA A 40 1.09 -5.46 8.83
N SER A 41 -0.08 -4.86 8.70
CA SER A 41 -0.40 -3.55 9.26
C SER A 41 -0.25 -3.54 10.78
N LYS A 42 -0.87 -4.48 11.47
CA LYS A 42 -0.77 -4.63 12.93
C LYS A 42 0.68 -4.77 13.38
N ASN A 43 1.46 -5.60 12.67
CA ASN A 43 2.88 -5.82 12.98
C ASN A 43 3.71 -4.55 12.74
N PHE A 44 3.40 -3.76 11.71
CA PHE A 44 4.05 -2.48 11.46
C PHE A 44 3.82 -1.50 12.62
N TYR A 45 2.57 -1.32 13.08
CA TYR A 45 2.26 -0.42 14.20
C TYR A 45 2.83 -0.93 15.52
N ALA A 46 2.88 -2.24 15.73
CA ALA A 46 3.58 -2.81 16.88
C ALA A 46 5.09 -2.53 16.83
N ALA A 47 5.74 -2.69 15.68
CA ALA A 47 7.15 -2.36 15.49
C ALA A 47 7.42 -0.85 15.66
N LEU A 48 6.52 0.01 15.17
CA LEU A 48 6.63 1.45 15.32
C LEU A 48 6.62 1.88 16.80
N ALA A 49 5.95 1.15 17.67
CA ALA A 49 5.91 1.41 19.11
C ALA A 49 7.19 0.97 19.86
N VAL A 50 8.01 0.11 19.27
CA VAL A 50 9.27 -0.36 19.88
C VAL A 50 10.35 0.71 19.73
N ILE A 51 11.07 0.98 20.84
CA ILE A 51 12.21 1.92 20.86
C ILE A 51 13.49 1.10 21.00
N ASP A 52 13.98 0.64 19.86
CA ASP A 52 15.20 -0.16 19.71
C ASP A 52 16.14 0.47 18.66
N ASN A 53 17.17 -0.25 18.25
CA ASN A 53 18.08 0.17 17.17
C ASN A 53 17.54 -0.08 15.76
N GLY A 54 16.20 -0.27 15.60
CA GLY A 54 15.57 -0.49 14.32
C GLY A 54 15.26 -1.96 13.99
N GLU A 55 15.61 -2.91 14.89
CA GLU A 55 15.41 -4.35 14.66
C GLU A 55 13.93 -4.73 14.51
N ALA A 56 13.03 -4.02 15.19
CA ALA A 56 11.60 -4.25 15.05
C ALA A 56 11.11 -3.83 13.65
N MET A 57 11.59 -2.70 13.15
CA MET A 57 11.27 -2.21 11.81
C MET A 57 11.87 -3.07 10.71
N GLU A 58 13.06 -3.63 10.91
CA GLU A 58 13.70 -4.54 9.96
C GLU A 58 12.82 -5.78 9.65
N LYS A 59 11.99 -6.21 10.59
CA LYS A 59 11.13 -7.40 10.44
C LYS A 59 9.86 -7.16 9.62
N VAL A 60 9.43 -5.91 9.47
CA VAL A 60 8.13 -5.55 8.87
C VAL A 60 8.26 -4.83 7.53
N TRP A 61 9.43 -4.25 7.24
CA TRP A 61 9.73 -3.62 5.95
C TRP A 61 10.30 -4.61 4.94
N ALA A 62 9.98 -4.37 3.66
CA ALA A 62 10.71 -5.00 2.56
C ALA A 62 12.12 -4.41 2.46
N HIS A 63 13.13 -5.28 2.25
CA HIS A 63 14.52 -4.83 2.13
C HIS A 63 14.88 -4.57 0.67
N THR A 64 14.16 -3.62 0.04
CA THR A 64 14.33 -3.31 -1.38
C THR A 64 14.78 -1.87 -1.60
N PRO A 65 15.40 -1.55 -2.76
CA PRO A 65 15.85 -0.20 -3.05
C PRO A 65 14.70 0.80 -3.35
N TYR A 66 13.47 0.33 -3.51
CA TYR A 66 12.32 1.17 -3.85
C TYR A 66 11.37 1.43 -2.67
N VAL A 67 11.63 0.92 -1.47
CA VAL A 67 10.79 1.26 -0.32
C VAL A 67 10.85 2.75 -0.03
N THR A 68 9.71 3.32 0.39
CA THR A 68 9.61 4.76 0.64
C THR A 68 9.01 5.05 2.01
N TYR A 69 9.51 6.10 2.65
CA TYR A 69 8.99 6.56 3.93
C TYR A 69 8.88 8.09 3.96
N VAL A 70 7.72 8.58 4.38
CA VAL A 70 7.48 9.99 4.68
C VAL A 70 6.75 10.08 6.02
N GLY A 71 7.49 10.30 7.07
CA GLY A 71 6.93 10.55 8.40
C GLY A 71 6.60 12.03 8.61
N PRO A 72 6.01 12.39 9.77
CA PRO A 72 5.43 13.71 10.01
C PRO A 72 6.45 14.86 10.05
N ARG A 73 7.73 14.56 10.13
CA ARG A 73 8.81 15.55 10.14
C ARG A 73 9.68 15.54 8.88
N HIS A 74 9.34 14.72 7.91
CA HIS A 74 10.09 14.64 6.66
C HIS A 74 9.70 15.77 5.72
N THR A 75 10.72 16.40 5.15
CA THR A 75 10.57 17.41 4.08
C THR A 75 10.87 16.83 2.70
N SER A 76 11.31 15.57 2.65
CA SER A 76 11.60 14.81 1.43
C SER A 76 11.29 13.34 1.66
N VAL A 77 11.18 12.61 0.56
CA VAL A 77 10.96 11.15 0.61
C VAL A 77 12.27 10.46 0.96
N LEU A 78 12.25 9.59 1.97
CA LEU A 78 13.33 8.67 2.27
C LEU A 78 13.16 7.43 1.37
N VAL A 79 14.13 7.15 0.52
CA VAL A 79 14.06 6.08 -0.48
C VAL A 79 15.11 5.00 -0.23
N GLY A 80 14.66 3.74 -0.29
CA GLY A 80 15.49 2.56 -0.17
C GLY A 80 15.68 2.07 1.27
N TRP A 81 15.82 0.74 1.41
CA TRP A 81 15.98 0.12 2.72
C TRP A 81 17.27 0.57 3.44
N ASP A 82 18.38 0.72 2.73
CA ASP A 82 19.64 1.16 3.34
C ASP A 82 19.53 2.53 4.02
N ALA A 83 18.75 3.44 3.44
CA ALA A 83 18.48 4.74 4.03
C ALA A 83 17.56 4.62 5.25
N GLN A 84 16.51 3.79 5.17
CA GLN A 84 15.62 3.54 6.30
C GLN A 84 16.31 2.83 7.46
N LYS A 85 17.18 1.86 7.17
CA LYS A 85 17.97 1.15 8.19
C LYS A 85 18.85 2.10 9.02
N LYS A 86 19.36 3.16 8.42
CA LYS A 86 20.11 4.21 9.12
C LYS A 86 19.19 5.15 9.91
N TYR A 87 18.02 5.44 9.36
CA TYR A 87 17.07 6.38 9.95
C TYR A 87 16.42 5.87 11.24
N TRP A 88 16.03 4.60 11.32
CA TRP A 88 15.24 4.09 12.45
C TRP A 88 15.95 4.18 13.80
N PRO A 89 17.25 3.84 13.95
CA PRO A 89 17.97 4.03 15.19
C PRO A 89 17.98 5.48 15.65
N GLU A 90 18.24 6.42 14.72
CA GLU A 90 18.29 7.85 15.00
C GLU A 90 16.91 8.40 15.41
N ALA A 91 15.87 7.98 14.69
CA ALA A 91 14.49 8.36 15.00
C ALA A 91 14.06 7.84 16.37
N ASN A 92 14.33 6.57 16.67
CA ASN A 92 13.98 5.94 17.95
C ASN A 92 14.74 6.56 19.12
N ALA A 93 15.98 6.98 18.90
CA ALA A 93 16.80 7.63 19.93
C ALA A 93 16.19 8.92 20.49
N LEU A 94 15.22 9.53 19.82
CA LEU A 94 14.54 10.75 20.28
C LEU A 94 13.45 10.49 21.33
N PHE A 95 12.97 9.25 21.46
CA PHE A 95 11.80 8.92 22.26
C PHE A 95 12.15 8.11 23.50
N THR A 96 11.32 8.24 24.54
CA THR A 96 11.29 7.36 25.72
C THR A 96 10.06 6.46 25.72
N GLN A 97 9.01 6.87 24.99
CA GLN A 97 7.77 6.10 24.82
C GLN A 97 7.11 6.49 23.50
N ARG A 98 6.52 5.51 22.82
CA ARG A 98 5.69 5.72 21.63
C ARG A 98 4.61 4.67 21.56
N SER A 99 3.40 5.09 21.18
CA SER A 99 2.31 4.22 20.76
C SER A 99 1.73 4.74 19.45
N ALA A 100 1.29 3.85 18.59
CA ALA A 100 0.58 4.21 17.38
C ALA A 100 -0.43 3.10 17.07
N THR A 101 -1.61 3.50 16.65
CA THR A 101 -2.69 2.61 16.21
C THR A 101 -3.31 3.16 14.94
N LEU A 102 -3.81 2.27 14.09
CA LEU A 102 -4.55 2.62 12.90
C LEU A 102 -6.02 2.27 13.09
N SER A 103 -6.88 3.21 12.76
CA SER A 103 -8.35 3.07 12.75
C SER A 103 -8.90 3.51 11.40
N ASP A 104 -10.19 3.24 11.16
CA ASP A 104 -10.87 3.58 9.91
C ASP A 104 -10.11 3.04 8.68
N GLN A 105 -9.75 1.74 8.74
CA GLN A 105 -8.93 1.08 7.74
C GLN A 105 -9.72 0.77 6.47
N HIS A 106 -9.23 1.28 5.35
CA HIS A 106 -9.69 0.97 4.00
C HIS A 106 -8.58 0.23 3.27
N ILE A 107 -8.71 -1.09 3.13
CA ILE A 107 -7.70 -1.96 2.51
C ILE A 107 -8.19 -2.45 1.15
N HIS A 108 -7.32 -2.39 0.16
CA HIS A 108 -7.53 -3.00 -1.15
C HIS A 108 -6.34 -3.88 -1.52
N VAL A 109 -6.62 -5.10 -1.98
CA VAL A 109 -5.60 -6.07 -2.41
C VAL A 109 -5.78 -6.38 -3.89
N ASN A 110 -4.69 -6.34 -4.64
CA ASN A 110 -4.65 -6.71 -6.06
C ASN A 110 -3.39 -7.54 -6.35
N GLY A 111 -3.55 -8.85 -6.44
CA GLY A 111 -2.44 -9.77 -6.61
C GLY A 111 -1.47 -9.70 -5.44
N ASN A 112 -0.21 -9.39 -5.71
CA ASN A 112 0.85 -9.26 -4.71
C ASN A 112 1.03 -7.82 -4.18
N LEU A 113 0.16 -6.90 -4.55
CA LEU A 113 0.18 -5.52 -4.10
C LEU A 113 -1.08 -5.20 -3.30
N ALA A 114 -0.93 -4.45 -2.23
CA ALA A 114 -2.05 -3.93 -1.47
C ALA A 114 -1.77 -2.49 -1.01
N TRP A 115 -2.83 -1.71 -0.83
CA TRP A 115 -2.74 -0.42 -0.16
C TRP A 115 -3.79 -0.32 0.93
N GLU A 116 -3.46 0.46 1.93
CA GLU A 116 -4.27 0.74 3.08
C GLU A 116 -4.28 2.23 3.33
N MET A 117 -5.44 2.77 3.58
CA MET A 117 -5.62 4.13 4.07
C MET A 117 -6.35 4.09 5.39
N GLY A 118 -6.05 5.05 6.28
CA GLY A 118 -6.71 5.11 7.56
C GLY A 118 -6.27 6.32 8.38
N GLN A 119 -6.61 6.27 9.66
CA GLN A 119 -6.31 7.30 10.63
C GLN A 119 -5.32 6.76 11.66
N GLU A 120 -4.10 7.30 11.66
CA GLU A 120 -3.08 6.99 12.65
C GLU A 120 -3.23 7.91 13.85
N THR A 121 -3.39 7.32 15.02
CA THR A 121 -3.44 8.04 16.30
C THR A 121 -2.49 7.41 17.30
N GLY A 122 -2.05 8.20 18.27
CA GLY A 122 -1.16 7.70 19.31
C GLY A 122 -0.53 8.79 20.16
N GLU A 123 0.37 8.36 21.02
CA GLU A 123 1.08 9.23 21.94
C GLU A 123 2.58 8.97 21.86
N GLN A 124 3.37 10.03 22.09
CA GLN A 124 4.82 9.97 22.12
C GLN A 124 5.33 10.71 23.35
N LYS A 125 6.39 10.20 23.96
CA LYS A 125 7.21 10.95 24.91
C LYS A 125 8.61 11.08 24.35
N MET A 126 9.07 12.30 24.20
CA MET A 126 10.42 12.59 23.74
C MET A 126 11.37 12.75 24.93
N LYS A 127 12.66 12.51 24.70
CA LYS A 127 13.70 12.68 25.74
C LYS A 127 13.84 14.12 26.24
N ASP A 128 13.44 15.10 25.42
CA ASP A 128 13.44 16.53 25.78
C ASP A 128 12.20 16.97 26.58
N GLY A 129 11.32 16.01 26.96
CA GLY A 129 10.12 16.24 27.78
C GLY A 129 8.85 16.56 26.97
N ARG A 130 8.94 16.80 25.67
CA ARG A 130 7.76 17.03 24.81
C ARG A 130 6.94 15.75 24.68
N SER A 131 5.62 15.88 24.55
CA SER A 131 4.69 14.77 24.39
C SER A 131 3.70 15.06 23.25
N PRO A 132 4.15 15.06 22.00
CA PRO A 132 3.27 15.28 20.86
C PRO A 132 2.31 14.10 20.67
N LYS A 133 1.05 14.40 20.34
CA LYS A 133 0.09 13.39 19.91
C LYS A 133 0.27 13.09 18.42
N LEU A 134 -0.01 11.86 18.04
CA LEU A 134 -0.18 11.47 16.65
C LEU A 134 -1.64 11.67 16.25
N ASP A 135 -1.90 12.33 15.15
CA ASP A 135 -3.22 12.45 14.53
C ASP A 135 -3.04 12.75 13.04
N TYR A 136 -2.94 11.70 12.25
CA TYR A 136 -2.57 11.76 10.84
C TYR A 136 -3.54 10.96 9.99
N LEU A 137 -3.69 11.36 8.73
CA LEU A 137 -4.12 10.49 7.66
C LEU A 137 -2.90 9.72 7.17
N VAL A 138 -3.06 8.44 6.92
CA VAL A 138 -1.97 7.58 6.50
C VAL A 138 -2.31 6.82 5.22
N THR A 139 -1.29 6.60 4.41
CA THR A 139 -1.31 5.64 3.30
C THR A 139 -0.14 4.69 3.49
N ASN A 140 -0.45 3.40 3.55
CA ASN A 140 0.51 2.31 3.55
C ASN A 140 0.37 1.51 2.26
N VAL A 141 1.48 1.06 1.70
CA VAL A 141 1.51 0.12 0.59
C VAL A 141 2.28 -1.11 1.03
N TYR A 142 1.74 -2.27 0.71
CA TYR A 142 2.31 -3.59 1.04
C TYR A 142 2.56 -4.38 -0.23
N GLU A 143 3.59 -5.18 -0.21
CA GLU A 143 3.91 -6.14 -1.27
C GLU A 143 4.08 -7.53 -0.67
N LYS A 144 3.57 -8.55 -1.38
CA LYS A 144 3.72 -9.95 -0.98
C LYS A 144 4.99 -10.51 -1.58
N ILE A 145 6.02 -10.62 -0.76
CA ILE A 145 7.35 -11.11 -1.12
C ILE A 145 7.57 -12.44 -0.41
N ASP A 146 7.90 -13.49 -1.16
CA ASP A 146 8.10 -14.85 -0.65
C ASP A 146 6.95 -15.32 0.26
N GLY A 147 5.72 -14.99 -0.12
CA GLY A 147 4.50 -15.38 0.59
C GLY A 147 4.18 -14.53 1.82
N LYS A 148 4.98 -13.52 2.16
CA LYS A 148 4.78 -12.62 3.30
C LYS A 148 4.40 -11.21 2.82
N TRP A 149 3.40 -10.61 3.45
CA TRP A 149 3.07 -9.22 3.23
C TRP A 149 4.03 -8.33 4.04
N LEU A 150 4.79 -7.48 3.35
CA LEU A 150 5.75 -6.54 3.92
C LEU A 150 5.39 -5.12 3.47
N ILE A 151 5.62 -4.14 4.33
CA ILE A 151 5.38 -2.74 3.96
C ILE A 151 6.47 -2.27 2.99
N VAL A 152 6.06 -1.59 1.91
CA VAL A 152 6.96 -1.00 0.91
C VAL A 152 6.84 0.52 0.84
N SER A 153 5.75 1.09 1.38
CA SER A 153 5.61 2.54 1.48
C SER A 153 4.77 2.90 2.70
N HIS A 154 5.20 3.94 3.40
CA HIS A 154 4.44 4.59 4.47
C HIS A 154 4.50 6.09 4.28
N HIS A 155 3.35 6.73 4.28
CA HIS A 155 3.22 8.18 4.18
C HIS A 155 2.14 8.67 5.12
N VAL A 156 2.49 9.65 5.96
CA VAL A 156 1.55 10.33 6.85
C VAL A 156 1.35 11.79 6.44
N GLN A 157 0.14 12.27 6.61
CA GLN A 157 -0.25 13.65 6.40
C GLN A 157 -0.95 14.17 7.65
N PRO A 158 -0.51 15.31 8.23
CA PRO A 158 -1.24 15.96 9.31
C PRO A 158 -2.68 16.28 8.87
N LYS A 159 -3.65 16.06 9.76
CA LYS A 159 -5.01 16.50 9.51
C LYS A 159 -5.07 18.02 9.54
N PRO A 160 -5.81 18.65 8.63
CA PRO A 160 -6.13 20.08 8.73
C PRO A 160 -6.83 20.35 10.07
N GLN A 161 -6.40 21.40 10.75
CA GLN A 161 -7.08 21.91 11.94
C GLN A 161 -8.27 22.77 11.54
#